data_a3dca31d0746e843ccbf0512af4601b8
#
_entry.id   a3dca31d0746e843ccbf0512af4601b8
#
_cell.length_a   1.000
_cell.length_b   1.000
_cell.length_c   1.000
_cell.angle_alpha   90.00
_cell.angle_beta   90.00
_cell.angle_gamma   90.00
#
_symmetry.space_group_name_H-M   'P 1'
#
loop_
_entity.id
_entity.type
_entity.pdbx_description
1 polymer ?
#
loop_
_entity_poly.entity_id
_entity_poly.type
_entity_poly.pdbx_seq_one_letter_code
_entity_poly.pdbx_strand_id
1 'polypeptide(L)'
;MRRTISGMIGAGSLAHNRRDFVAENVDPDRVHLNICYQNENLKEVYKELFDDSVKRYNMGKRKDRQITNYYEKIRQGKQEKLFHEVIFQIGNREDMAVGTTEGDLAVKVLDEYVKNFQQRNPTLHVFSCYLHQDEATPHLHIDFIPYVTGWKGKGMDTRVSLKQALKSLGFQGGNKHDTELNQWINHEKELLAEIARQHGIEWEQKGTHEEHLDVYNFKKKERKKEVQALEQEKEYLTAENEGLTAQIAEARADIQLLKDDKEQAVKDKEEAEKRAEKAEKDLQSLEERRERLQPVMDLSLIHISEPTRP
;
A
#
# COMPACT_ATOMS: atom_id res chain seq x y z
N MET A 1 -21.70 13.09 -25.56
CA MET A 1 -20.29 12.61 -25.43
C MET A 1 -20.31 11.10 -25.20
N ARG A 2 -19.23 10.37 -25.62
CA ARG A 2 -19.13 8.92 -25.41
C ARG A 2 -18.25 8.63 -24.21
N ARG A 3 -18.69 7.75 -23.28
CA ARG A 3 -17.95 7.36 -22.09
C ARG A 3 -18.15 5.89 -21.76
N THR A 4 -17.17 5.26 -21.18
CA THR A 4 -17.29 3.90 -20.65
C THR A 4 -18.14 3.89 -19.38
N ILE A 5 -18.85 2.80 -19.13
CA ILE A 5 -19.55 2.55 -17.87
C ILE A 5 -19.00 1.26 -17.29
N SER A 6 -18.46 1.32 -16.10
CA SER A 6 -17.98 0.15 -15.37
C SER A 6 -18.89 -0.17 -14.19
N GLY A 7 -19.08 -1.47 -13.96
CA GLY A 7 -19.68 -2.03 -12.74
C GLY A 7 -18.82 -3.21 -12.34
N MET A 8 -18.22 -3.15 -11.16
CA MET A 8 -17.28 -4.16 -10.68
C MET A 8 -17.55 -4.57 -9.24
N ILE A 9 -17.17 -5.78 -8.90
CA ILE A 9 -17.23 -6.25 -7.51
C ILE A 9 -16.06 -5.66 -6.75
N GLY A 10 -16.36 -4.93 -5.68
CA GLY A 10 -15.39 -4.35 -4.78
C GLY A 10 -14.82 -5.35 -3.76
N ALA A 11 -13.80 -4.91 -3.06
CA ALA A 11 -13.14 -5.67 -2.00
C ALA A 11 -13.96 -5.71 -0.69
N GLY A 12 -14.93 -4.83 -0.52
CA GLY A 12 -15.75 -4.71 0.69
C GLY A 12 -14.99 -4.06 1.86
N SER A 13 -14.20 -3.03 1.59
CA SER A 13 -13.45 -2.31 2.63
C SER A 13 -14.28 -1.16 3.21
N LEU A 14 -15.07 -1.44 4.23
CA LEU A 14 -15.91 -0.41 4.89
C LEU A 14 -15.09 0.74 5.47
N ALA A 15 -13.88 0.45 5.99
CA ALA A 15 -12.99 1.50 6.50
C ALA A 15 -12.51 2.45 5.38
N HIS A 16 -12.25 1.93 4.17
CA HIS A 16 -11.94 2.75 3.00
C HIS A 16 -13.17 3.58 2.58
N ASN A 17 -14.33 2.96 2.48
CA ASN A 17 -15.55 3.63 2.03
C ASN A 17 -15.98 4.77 2.97
N ARG A 18 -15.76 4.60 4.28
CA ARG A 18 -16.01 5.62 5.32
C ARG A 18 -14.94 6.68 5.47
N ARG A 19 -13.77 6.47 4.83
CA ARG A 19 -12.56 7.28 5.06
C ARG A 19 -12.09 7.24 6.53
N ASP A 20 -12.20 6.05 7.19
CA ASP A 20 -11.63 5.83 8.52
C ASP A 20 -10.09 5.95 8.51
N PHE A 21 -9.48 5.90 7.34
CA PHE A 21 -8.08 6.23 7.05
C PHE A 21 -7.96 6.87 5.66
N VAL A 22 -6.93 7.67 5.46
CA VAL A 22 -6.61 8.30 4.16
C VAL A 22 -5.64 7.39 3.41
N ALA A 23 -6.10 6.81 2.29
CA ALA A 23 -5.24 6.04 1.40
C ALA A 23 -4.42 6.98 0.49
N GLU A 24 -3.33 6.47 -0.09
CA GLU A 24 -2.40 7.26 -0.90
C GLU A 24 -3.06 7.94 -2.12
N ASN A 25 -4.09 7.34 -2.68
CA ASN A 25 -4.84 7.83 -3.83
C ASN A 25 -5.99 8.78 -3.48
N VAL A 26 -6.18 9.09 -2.19
CA VAL A 26 -7.24 9.97 -1.68
C VAL A 26 -6.69 11.37 -1.47
N ASP A 27 -7.36 12.37 -2.03
CA ASP A 27 -7.09 13.78 -1.80
C ASP A 27 -7.79 14.22 -0.49
N PRO A 28 -7.05 14.49 0.59
CA PRO A 28 -7.63 14.83 1.88
C PRO A 28 -8.44 16.13 1.85
N ASP A 29 -8.13 17.05 0.94
CA ASP A 29 -8.82 18.33 0.82
C ASP A 29 -10.19 18.17 0.18
N ARG A 30 -10.47 17.04 -0.47
CA ARG A 30 -11.74 16.73 -1.15
C ARG A 30 -12.64 15.75 -0.41
N VAL A 31 -12.21 15.16 0.69
CA VAL A 31 -12.99 14.20 1.48
C VAL A 31 -14.38 14.76 1.84
N HIS A 32 -14.49 16.07 2.07
CA HIS A 32 -15.73 16.75 2.38
C HIS A 32 -16.76 16.79 1.23
N LEU A 33 -16.33 16.48 -0.02
CA LEU A 33 -17.20 16.41 -1.19
C LEU A 33 -17.87 15.03 -1.32
N ASN A 34 -17.41 14.02 -0.59
CA ASN A 34 -18.00 12.70 -0.61
C ASN A 34 -19.42 12.72 -0.08
N ILE A 35 -20.30 11.97 -0.73
CA ILE A 35 -21.70 11.87 -0.33
C ILE A 35 -21.92 10.52 0.35
N CYS A 36 -22.41 10.54 1.59
CA CYS A 36 -22.87 9.35 2.30
C CYS A 36 -24.38 9.23 2.15
N TYR A 37 -24.86 8.21 1.46
CA TYR A 37 -26.29 7.90 1.33
C TYR A 37 -26.77 7.00 2.45
N GLN A 38 -25.94 6.06 2.88
CA GLN A 38 -26.26 5.11 3.94
C GLN A 38 -24.97 4.68 4.67
N ASN A 39 -25.08 4.51 6.00
CA ASN A 39 -23.98 4.03 6.83
C ASN A 39 -24.53 3.40 8.11
N GLU A 40 -24.98 2.15 8.00
CA GLU A 40 -25.56 1.39 9.11
C GLU A 40 -24.54 0.43 9.72
N ASN A 41 -24.78 0.03 10.96
CA ASN A 41 -23.95 -0.98 11.60
C ASN A 41 -24.32 -2.37 11.07
N LEU A 42 -23.38 -3.01 10.39
CA LEU A 42 -23.58 -4.33 9.78
C LEU A 42 -24.13 -5.38 10.75
N LYS A 43 -23.72 -5.38 12.03
CA LYS A 43 -24.19 -6.36 13.02
C LYS A 43 -25.63 -6.11 13.44
N GLU A 44 -26.03 -4.85 13.54
CA GLU A 44 -27.42 -4.49 13.85
C GLU A 44 -28.34 -4.84 12.69
N VAL A 45 -27.93 -4.53 11.46
CA VAL A 45 -28.68 -4.94 10.26
C VAL A 45 -28.86 -6.46 10.19
N TYR A 46 -27.84 -7.23 10.55
CA TYR A 46 -27.96 -8.68 10.64
C TYR A 46 -29.01 -9.14 11.66
N LYS A 47 -29.13 -8.48 12.80
CA LYS A 47 -30.17 -8.78 13.79
C LYS A 47 -31.56 -8.45 13.23
N GLU A 48 -31.72 -7.28 12.63
CA GLU A 48 -32.99 -6.85 12.05
C GLU A 48 -33.47 -7.81 10.95
N LEU A 49 -32.59 -8.24 10.05
CA LEU A 49 -32.96 -9.10 8.94
C LEU A 49 -33.20 -10.56 9.35
N PHE A 50 -32.48 -11.06 10.34
CA PHE A 50 -32.37 -12.52 10.54
C PHE A 50 -32.79 -13.02 11.91
N ASP A 51 -32.87 -12.22 12.99
CA ASP A 51 -33.13 -12.72 14.35
C ASP A 51 -34.45 -13.47 14.45
N ASP A 52 -35.50 -13.01 13.80
CA ASP A 52 -36.80 -13.70 13.83
C ASP A 52 -36.75 -15.06 13.10
N SER A 53 -36.01 -15.13 12.00
CA SER A 53 -35.77 -16.39 11.30
C SER A 53 -34.89 -17.34 12.13
N VAL A 54 -33.91 -16.81 12.86
CA VAL A 54 -33.10 -17.58 13.83
C VAL A 54 -33.97 -18.16 14.93
N LYS A 55 -34.88 -17.35 15.52
CA LYS A 55 -35.82 -17.82 16.56
C LYS A 55 -36.68 -18.95 16.02
N ARG A 56 -37.30 -18.80 14.85
CA ARG A 56 -38.10 -19.85 14.20
C ARG A 56 -37.28 -21.11 13.92
N TYR A 57 -36.06 -20.96 13.38
CA TYR A 57 -35.16 -22.08 13.10
C TYR A 57 -34.77 -22.86 14.34
N ASN A 58 -34.54 -22.17 15.45
CA ASN A 58 -34.11 -22.78 16.72
C ASN A 58 -35.24 -23.51 17.47
N MET A 59 -36.50 -23.20 17.15
CA MET A 59 -37.63 -23.90 17.76
C MET A 59 -37.54 -25.41 17.50
N GLY A 60 -37.58 -26.19 18.58
CA GLY A 60 -37.48 -27.64 18.52
C GLY A 60 -36.08 -28.20 18.20
N LYS A 61 -35.04 -27.36 18.13
CA LYS A 61 -33.64 -27.79 17.95
C LYS A 61 -32.96 -28.04 19.29
N ARG A 62 -32.14 -29.09 19.36
CA ARG A 62 -31.23 -29.31 20.48
C ARG A 62 -30.24 -28.12 20.58
N LYS A 63 -29.78 -27.80 21.79
CA LYS A 63 -28.87 -26.67 22.07
C LYS A 63 -27.63 -26.67 21.18
N ASP A 64 -27.04 -27.84 20.94
CA ASP A 64 -25.84 -28.01 20.09
C ASP A 64 -26.06 -27.71 18.59
N ARG A 65 -27.33 -27.62 18.15
CA ARG A 65 -27.74 -27.36 16.79
C ARG A 65 -28.40 -26.00 16.60
N GLN A 66 -28.53 -25.24 17.67
CA GLN A 66 -29.08 -23.86 17.61
C GLN A 66 -28.07 -22.85 17.08
N ILE A 67 -28.56 -21.87 16.39
CA ILE A 67 -27.78 -20.69 15.94
C ILE A 67 -27.90 -19.65 17.05
N THR A 68 -26.80 -19.35 17.72
CA THR A 68 -26.76 -18.31 18.77
C THR A 68 -26.51 -16.92 18.19
N ASN A 69 -25.74 -16.84 17.12
CA ASN A 69 -25.43 -15.59 16.43
C ASN A 69 -25.26 -15.87 14.96
N TYR A 70 -26.18 -15.36 14.15
CA TYR A 70 -26.16 -15.63 12.69
C TYR A 70 -25.05 -14.88 11.98
N TYR A 71 -24.73 -13.65 12.39
CA TYR A 71 -23.59 -12.90 11.86
C TYR A 71 -22.28 -13.70 12.03
N GLU A 72 -22.01 -14.20 13.23
CA GLU A 72 -20.80 -14.99 13.49
C GLU A 72 -20.80 -16.31 12.72
N LYS A 73 -21.96 -16.93 12.54
CA LYS A 73 -22.09 -18.12 11.70
C LYS A 73 -21.70 -17.87 10.26
N ILE A 74 -22.15 -16.78 9.67
CA ILE A 74 -21.75 -16.41 8.28
C ILE A 74 -20.28 -16.03 8.25
N ARG A 75 -19.79 -15.21 9.20
CA ARG A 75 -18.40 -14.77 9.28
C ARG A 75 -17.40 -15.92 9.32
N GLN A 76 -17.73 -16.98 10.06
CA GLN A 76 -16.90 -18.18 10.18
C GLN A 76 -17.13 -19.20 9.04
N GLY A 77 -18.21 -19.04 8.31
CA GLY A 77 -18.58 -19.90 7.18
C GLY A 77 -17.69 -19.61 5.94
N LYS A 78 -17.69 -20.58 5.01
CA LYS A 78 -16.95 -20.46 3.74
C LYS A 78 -17.86 -20.37 2.51
N GLN A 79 -19.18 -20.48 2.70
CA GLN A 79 -20.14 -20.57 1.60
C GLN A 79 -20.68 -19.20 1.17
N GLU A 80 -20.94 -18.33 2.14
CA GLU A 80 -21.50 -17.00 1.89
C GLU A 80 -20.58 -15.93 2.55
N LYS A 81 -20.54 -14.75 1.96
CA LYS A 81 -19.88 -13.58 2.54
C LYS A 81 -20.88 -12.82 3.44
N LEU A 82 -20.37 -12.07 4.39
CA LEU A 82 -21.22 -11.21 5.23
C LEU A 82 -21.98 -10.18 4.39
N PHE A 83 -21.34 -9.63 3.38
CA PHE A 83 -21.90 -8.68 2.43
C PHE A 83 -21.12 -8.70 1.13
N HIS A 84 -21.63 -8.01 0.14
CA HIS A 84 -20.98 -7.78 -1.15
C HIS A 84 -20.92 -6.29 -1.41
N GLU A 85 -19.92 -5.88 -2.15
CA GLU A 85 -19.75 -4.52 -2.66
C GLU A 85 -19.82 -4.52 -4.17
N VAL A 86 -20.52 -3.53 -4.73
CA VAL A 86 -20.42 -3.19 -6.14
C VAL A 86 -20.00 -1.74 -6.30
N ILE A 87 -19.12 -1.49 -7.27
CA ILE A 87 -18.61 -0.15 -7.57
C ILE A 87 -19.06 0.23 -8.98
N PHE A 88 -19.71 1.39 -9.13
CA PHE A 88 -20.09 1.95 -10.41
C PHE A 88 -19.31 3.23 -10.70
N GLN A 89 -18.86 3.37 -11.94
CA GLN A 89 -18.09 4.52 -12.41
C GLN A 89 -18.43 4.81 -13.87
N ILE A 90 -18.40 6.10 -14.24
CA ILE A 90 -18.55 6.59 -15.61
C ILE A 90 -17.23 7.18 -16.06
N GLY A 91 -16.71 6.75 -17.21
CA GLY A 91 -15.43 7.22 -17.75
C GLY A 91 -14.23 6.83 -16.89
N ASN A 92 -13.19 7.62 -17.01
CA ASN A 92 -11.93 7.45 -16.28
C ASN A 92 -11.30 8.83 -15.96
N ARG A 93 -10.11 8.84 -15.36
CA ARG A 93 -9.43 10.08 -14.95
C ARG A 93 -9.06 11.03 -16.12
N GLU A 94 -9.05 10.55 -17.35
CA GLU A 94 -8.70 11.36 -18.52
C GLU A 94 -9.91 12.12 -19.09
N ASP A 95 -11.11 11.58 -18.85
CA ASP A 95 -12.32 12.07 -19.47
C ASP A 95 -13.49 12.39 -18.51
N MET A 96 -13.38 12.00 -17.23
CA MET A 96 -14.36 12.26 -16.16
C MET A 96 -13.65 12.53 -14.81
N ALA A 97 -12.56 13.31 -14.83
CA ALA A 97 -11.80 13.60 -13.60
C ALA A 97 -12.62 14.44 -12.60
N VAL A 98 -12.43 14.18 -11.32
CA VAL A 98 -12.98 15.01 -10.24
C VAL A 98 -12.48 16.46 -10.37
N GLY A 99 -13.38 17.43 -10.17
CA GLY A 99 -13.08 18.85 -10.28
C GLY A 99 -13.14 19.39 -11.71
N THR A 100 -13.63 18.60 -12.67
CA THR A 100 -13.97 19.05 -14.02
C THR A 100 -15.48 19.08 -14.23
N THR A 101 -15.94 19.83 -15.22
CA THR A 101 -17.39 19.84 -15.60
C THR A 101 -17.91 18.46 -15.95
N GLU A 102 -17.09 17.63 -16.58
CA GLU A 102 -17.40 16.26 -16.94
C GLU A 102 -17.46 15.37 -15.69
N GLY A 103 -16.55 15.55 -14.73
CA GLY A 103 -16.60 14.90 -13.43
C GLY A 103 -17.86 15.24 -12.63
N ASP A 104 -18.26 16.52 -12.60
CA ASP A 104 -19.49 16.96 -11.95
C ASP A 104 -20.74 16.35 -12.61
N LEU A 105 -20.70 16.16 -13.93
CA LEU A 105 -21.76 15.47 -14.66
C LEU A 105 -21.82 13.98 -14.27
N ALA A 106 -20.66 13.31 -14.11
CA ALA A 106 -20.63 11.93 -13.62
C ALA A 106 -21.21 11.83 -12.20
N VAL A 107 -20.86 12.74 -11.29
CA VAL A 107 -21.44 12.84 -9.94
C VAL A 107 -22.96 12.91 -10.01
N LYS A 108 -23.50 13.81 -10.84
CA LYS A 108 -24.96 14.00 -11.00
C LYS A 108 -25.65 12.73 -11.49
N VAL A 109 -25.10 12.03 -12.47
CA VAL A 109 -25.66 10.80 -13.01
C VAL A 109 -25.61 9.66 -11.97
N LEU A 110 -24.50 9.52 -11.24
CA LEU A 110 -24.37 8.51 -10.20
C LEU A 110 -25.29 8.79 -9.00
N ASP A 111 -25.49 10.06 -8.63
CA ASP A 111 -26.45 10.49 -7.61
C ASP A 111 -27.89 10.14 -7.99
N GLU A 112 -28.26 10.36 -9.24
CA GLU A 112 -29.59 9.99 -9.73
C GLU A 112 -29.79 8.48 -9.77
N TYR A 113 -28.77 7.75 -10.20
CA TYR A 113 -28.80 6.28 -10.29
C TYR A 113 -29.01 5.62 -8.93
N VAL A 114 -28.34 6.09 -7.88
CA VAL A 114 -28.37 5.45 -6.56
C VAL A 114 -29.71 5.62 -5.85
N LYS A 115 -30.45 6.71 -6.10
CA LYS A 115 -31.70 7.04 -5.41
C LYS A 115 -32.77 5.94 -5.50
N ASN A 116 -32.80 5.20 -6.59
CA ASN A 116 -33.76 4.12 -6.80
C ASN A 116 -33.13 2.71 -6.66
N PHE A 117 -31.86 2.61 -6.23
CA PHE A 117 -31.14 1.33 -6.20
C PHE A 117 -31.80 0.33 -5.26
N GLN A 118 -32.11 0.70 -4.02
CA GLN A 118 -32.73 -0.19 -3.04
C GLN A 118 -34.11 -0.64 -3.48
N GLN A 119 -34.91 0.24 -4.09
CA GLN A 119 -36.26 -0.09 -4.54
C GLN A 119 -36.27 -1.14 -5.65
N ARG A 120 -35.35 -1.04 -6.62
CA ARG A 120 -35.25 -2.03 -7.71
C ARG A 120 -34.51 -3.30 -7.32
N ASN A 121 -33.80 -3.28 -6.20
CA ASN A 121 -33.04 -4.41 -5.66
C ASN A 121 -33.52 -4.80 -4.24
N PRO A 122 -34.79 -5.18 -4.03
CA PRO A 122 -35.36 -5.39 -2.69
C PRO A 122 -34.74 -6.58 -1.93
N THR A 123 -34.09 -7.51 -2.60
CA THR A 123 -33.37 -8.66 -1.99
C THR A 123 -31.89 -8.38 -1.70
N LEU A 124 -31.42 -7.19 -2.02
CA LEU A 124 -30.07 -6.70 -1.74
C LEU A 124 -30.19 -5.54 -0.73
N HIS A 125 -30.15 -5.85 0.57
CA HIS A 125 -30.26 -4.80 1.59
C HIS A 125 -28.99 -3.96 1.63
N VAL A 126 -29.08 -2.73 1.13
CA VAL A 126 -27.98 -1.75 1.18
C VAL A 126 -27.84 -1.24 2.60
N PHE A 127 -26.66 -1.35 3.19
CA PHE A 127 -26.37 -0.87 4.54
C PHE A 127 -25.25 0.18 4.58
N SER A 128 -24.49 0.29 3.51
CA SER A 128 -23.42 1.28 3.36
C SER A 128 -23.37 1.72 1.88
N CYS A 129 -23.39 3.03 1.65
CA CYS A 129 -23.37 3.58 0.29
C CYS A 129 -22.71 4.95 0.28
N TYR A 130 -21.66 5.10 -0.55
CA TYR A 130 -20.88 6.31 -0.66
C TYR A 130 -20.58 6.65 -2.12
N LEU A 131 -20.72 7.93 -2.47
CA LEU A 131 -20.20 8.50 -3.71
C LEU A 131 -18.90 9.24 -3.39
N HIS A 132 -17.79 8.71 -3.85
CA HIS A 132 -16.48 9.30 -3.65
C HIS A 132 -16.15 10.32 -4.75
N GLN A 133 -15.67 11.49 -4.31
CA GLN A 133 -15.22 12.61 -5.14
C GLN A 133 -13.81 13.08 -4.74
N ASP A 134 -13.13 12.31 -3.94
CA ASP A 134 -11.80 12.58 -3.37
C ASP A 134 -10.69 11.73 -3.99
N GLU A 135 -11.00 10.98 -5.03
CA GLU A 135 -10.04 10.22 -5.84
C GLU A 135 -10.00 10.78 -7.28
N ALA A 136 -9.34 10.07 -8.19
CA ALA A 136 -9.13 10.57 -9.55
C ALA A 136 -10.43 10.74 -10.36
N THR A 137 -11.44 9.89 -10.14
CA THR A 137 -12.71 9.85 -10.88
C THR A 137 -13.85 9.58 -9.92
N PRO A 138 -15.01 10.26 -10.06
CA PRO A 138 -16.19 9.98 -9.22
C PRO A 138 -16.64 8.53 -9.38
N HIS A 139 -16.87 7.86 -8.28
CA HIS A 139 -17.36 6.48 -8.28
C HIS A 139 -18.22 6.19 -7.04
N LEU A 140 -19.14 5.26 -7.22
CA LEU A 140 -20.18 4.92 -6.25
C LEU A 140 -19.88 3.54 -5.66
N HIS A 141 -19.69 3.46 -4.35
CA HIS A 141 -19.59 2.22 -3.59
C HIS A 141 -20.94 1.87 -3.00
N ILE A 142 -21.43 0.67 -3.24
CA ILE A 142 -22.68 0.15 -2.67
C ILE A 142 -22.40 -1.18 -2.00
N ASP A 143 -22.47 -1.20 -0.66
CA ASP A 143 -22.31 -2.40 0.15
C ASP A 143 -23.69 -2.95 0.53
N PHE A 144 -23.95 -4.21 0.24
CA PHE A 144 -25.27 -4.81 0.47
C PHE A 144 -25.20 -6.23 1.02
N ILE A 145 -26.21 -6.61 1.79
CA ILE A 145 -26.44 -7.97 2.28
C ILE A 145 -27.46 -8.63 1.35
N PRO A 146 -27.06 -9.65 0.56
CA PRO A 146 -28.00 -10.39 -0.28
C PRO A 146 -28.78 -11.40 0.59
N TYR A 147 -30.07 -11.36 0.55
CA TYR A 147 -30.91 -12.27 1.35
C TYR A 147 -32.12 -12.78 0.58
N VAL A 148 -32.64 -13.89 1.05
CA VAL A 148 -33.87 -14.51 0.53
C VAL A 148 -34.79 -14.80 1.69
N THR A 149 -36.09 -14.60 1.49
CA THR A 149 -37.17 -14.93 2.42
C THR A 149 -38.01 -16.11 1.90
N GLY A 150 -38.73 -16.77 2.79
CA GLY A 150 -39.64 -17.86 2.42
C GLY A 150 -38.95 -19.11 1.87
N TRP A 151 -37.68 -19.32 2.21
CA TRP A 151 -36.93 -20.50 1.77
C TRP A 151 -37.54 -21.77 2.35
N LYS A 152 -37.92 -22.71 1.45
CA LYS A 152 -38.58 -23.99 1.82
C LYS A 152 -37.60 -25.16 1.97
N GLY A 153 -36.33 -24.93 1.68
CA GLY A 153 -35.30 -25.99 1.81
C GLY A 153 -34.76 -26.13 3.24
N LYS A 154 -33.71 -26.92 3.40
CA LYS A 154 -33.04 -27.07 4.70
C LYS A 154 -32.42 -25.74 5.13
N GLY A 155 -32.59 -25.36 6.39
CA GLY A 155 -31.99 -24.15 6.98
C GLY A 155 -33.04 -23.16 7.46
N MET A 156 -32.65 -21.90 7.54
CA MET A 156 -33.51 -20.78 7.91
C MET A 156 -34.41 -20.37 6.74
N ASP A 157 -35.61 -19.90 7.03
CA ASP A 157 -36.56 -19.39 6.03
C ASP A 157 -36.15 -18.02 5.47
N THR A 158 -35.45 -17.21 6.24
CA THR A 158 -34.77 -16.00 5.79
C THR A 158 -33.27 -16.17 6.04
N ARG A 159 -32.47 -16.02 4.98
CA ARG A 159 -31.03 -16.31 5.05
C ARG A 159 -30.22 -15.50 4.03
N VAL A 160 -28.92 -15.34 4.31
CA VAL A 160 -27.98 -14.81 3.32
C VAL A 160 -27.82 -15.79 2.16
N SER A 161 -27.96 -15.30 0.94
CA SER A 161 -27.62 -16.03 -0.27
C SER A 161 -27.60 -15.10 -1.48
N LEU A 162 -26.44 -14.81 -2.01
CA LEU A 162 -26.30 -13.97 -3.22
C LEU A 162 -27.06 -14.60 -4.41
N LYS A 163 -26.81 -15.87 -4.67
CA LYS A 163 -27.41 -16.59 -5.80
C LYS A 163 -28.95 -16.56 -5.76
N GLN A 164 -29.54 -16.84 -4.59
CA GLN A 164 -31.01 -16.88 -4.48
C GLN A 164 -31.62 -15.47 -4.47
N ALA A 165 -30.94 -14.50 -3.88
CA ALA A 165 -31.37 -13.09 -3.94
C ALA A 165 -31.46 -12.61 -5.37
N LEU A 166 -30.43 -12.85 -6.19
CA LEU A 166 -30.40 -12.47 -7.60
C LEU A 166 -31.41 -13.26 -8.45
N LYS A 167 -31.61 -14.55 -8.15
CA LYS A 167 -32.69 -15.33 -8.79
C LYS A 167 -34.07 -14.78 -8.51
N SER A 168 -34.31 -14.29 -7.31
CA SER A 168 -35.57 -13.65 -6.95
C SER A 168 -35.81 -12.32 -7.71
N LEU A 169 -34.75 -11.68 -8.20
CA LEU A 169 -34.78 -10.52 -9.09
C LEU A 169 -34.91 -10.88 -10.57
N GLY A 170 -34.92 -12.18 -10.92
CA GLY A 170 -35.10 -12.67 -12.30
C GLY A 170 -33.80 -13.13 -12.99
N PHE A 171 -32.65 -13.01 -12.36
CA PHE A 171 -31.36 -13.42 -12.95
C PHE A 171 -31.11 -14.92 -12.69
N GLN A 172 -31.20 -15.73 -13.73
CA GLN A 172 -31.16 -17.20 -13.59
C GLN A 172 -29.75 -17.79 -13.71
N GLY A 173 -28.81 -17.00 -14.25
CA GLY A 173 -27.52 -17.53 -14.66
C GLY A 173 -27.63 -18.52 -15.83
N GLY A 174 -26.55 -18.76 -16.49
CA GLY A 174 -26.51 -19.72 -17.60
C GLY A 174 -25.31 -20.66 -17.44
N ASN A 175 -24.13 -20.13 -17.64
CA ASN A 175 -22.89 -20.89 -17.59
C ASN A 175 -21.85 -20.20 -16.69
N LYS A 176 -20.62 -20.71 -16.70
CA LYS A 176 -19.50 -20.19 -15.88
C LYS A 176 -19.21 -18.69 -16.09
N HIS A 177 -19.50 -18.16 -17.28
CA HIS A 177 -19.24 -16.77 -17.67
C HIS A 177 -20.51 -15.90 -17.62
N ASP A 178 -21.68 -16.52 -17.59
CA ASP A 178 -22.98 -15.87 -17.52
C ASP A 178 -23.68 -16.27 -16.22
N THR A 179 -23.12 -15.80 -15.11
CA THR A 179 -23.65 -16.05 -13.76
C THR A 179 -24.79 -15.08 -13.43
N GLU A 180 -25.60 -15.43 -12.42
CA GLU A 180 -26.64 -14.54 -11.90
C GLU A 180 -26.06 -13.14 -11.58
N LEU A 181 -24.85 -13.11 -11.03
CA LEU A 181 -24.17 -11.87 -10.67
C LEU A 181 -23.74 -11.04 -11.89
N ASN A 182 -23.18 -11.70 -12.93
CA ASN A 182 -22.78 -11.01 -14.14
C ASN A 182 -23.99 -10.46 -14.91
N GLN A 183 -25.10 -11.22 -14.97
CA GLN A 183 -26.34 -10.75 -15.56
C GLN A 183 -26.89 -9.52 -14.82
N TRP A 184 -26.90 -9.55 -13.50
CA TRP A 184 -27.35 -8.44 -12.67
C TRP A 184 -26.46 -7.18 -12.85
N ILE A 185 -25.14 -7.33 -12.82
CA ILE A 185 -24.21 -6.20 -13.02
C ILE A 185 -24.41 -5.59 -14.41
N ASN A 186 -24.57 -6.40 -15.44
CA ASN A 186 -24.82 -5.89 -16.79
C ASN A 186 -26.14 -5.15 -16.88
N HIS A 187 -27.18 -5.67 -16.27
CA HIS A 187 -28.48 -5.00 -16.18
C HIS A 187 -28.37 -3.64 -15.44
N GLU A 188 -27.68 -3.58 -14.30
CA GLU A 188 -27.47 -2.33 -13.57
C GLU A 188 -26.62 -1.33 -14.37
N LYS A 189 -25.65 -1.79 -15.18
CA LYS A 189 -24.90 -0.93 -16.12
C LYS A 189 -25.80 -0.36 -17.23
N GLU A 190 -26.73 -1.16 -17.74
CA GLU A 190 -27.71 -0.70 -18.74
C GLU A 190 -28.65 0.38 -18.18
N LEU A 191 -29.09 0.22 -16.91
CA LEU A 191 -29.88 1.24 -16.22
C LEU A 191 -29.08 2.51 -15.99
N LEU A 192 -27.82 2.39 -15.58
CA LEU A 192 -26.92 3.54 -15.41
C LEU A 192 -26.70 4.24 -16.76
N ALA A 193 -26.54 3.47 -17.85
CA ALA A 193 -26.37 4.01 -19.20
C ALA A 193 -27.62 4.76 -19.69
N GLU A 194 -28.81 4.30 -19.33
CA GLU A 194 -30.06 4.97 -19.66
C GLU A 194 -30.15 6.35 -18.98
N ILE A 195 -29.81 6.42 -17.69
CA ILE A 195 -29.73 7.69 -16.95
C ILE A 195 -28.64 8.59 -17.57
N ALA A 196 -27.45 8.05 -17.83
CA ALA A 196 -26.34 8.78 -18.43
C ALA A 196 -26.72 9.38 -19.80
N ARG A 197 -27.50 8.65 -20.61
CA ARG A 197 -28.01 9.14 -21.90
C ARG A 197 -28.92 10.34 -21.77
N GLN A 198 -29.77 10.41 -20.74
CA GLN A 198 -30.61 11.57 -20.46
C GLN A 198 -29.78 12.83 -20.16
N HIS A 199 -28.54 12.63 -19.67
CA HIS A 199 -27.56 13.70 -19.43
C HIS A 199 -26.59 13.89 -20.60
N GLY A 200 -26.84 13.33 -21.79
CA GLY A 200 -26.01 13.51 -22.99
C GLY A 200 -24.74 12.65 -23.03
N ILE A 201 -24.65 11.63 -22.18
CA ILE A 201 -23.56 10.65 -22.17
C ILE A 201 -24.03 9.36 -22.84
N GLU A 202 -23.40 9.01 -23.95
CA GLU A 202 -23.60 7.73 -24.62
C GLU A 202 -22.61 6.68 -24.08
N TRP A 203 -23.11 5.49 -23.76
CA TRP A 203 -22.26 4.40 -23.32
C TRP A 203 -21.36 3.90 -24.46
N GLU A 204 -20.06 4.06 -24.32
CA GLU A 204 -19.06 3.46 -25.20
C GLU A 204 -18.78 2.02 -24.77
N GLN A 205 -19.38 1.09 -25.48
CA GLN A 205 -18.96 -0.30 -25.37
C GLN A 205 -17.72 -0.46 -26.26
N LYS A 206 -16.52 -0.38 -25.64
CA LYS A 206 -15.28 -0.72 -26.33
C LYS A 206 -15.34 -2.20 -26.66
N GLY A 207 -15.87 -2.58 -27.82
CA GLY A 207 -15.94 -3.98 -28.32
C GLY A 207 -14.58 -4.67 -28.48
N THR A 208 -13.63 -4.29 -27.66
CA THR A 208 -12.46 -5.08 -27.36
C THR A 208 -13.02 -6.37 -26.79
N HIS A 209 -12.80 -7.46 -27.53
CA HIS A 209 -12.71 -8.82 -26.97
C HIS A 209 -11.52 -8.92 -25.98
N GLU A 210 -11.16 -7.85 -25.28
CA GLU A 210 -10.67 -8.02 -23.94
C GLU A 210 -11.83 -8.73 -23.27
N GLU A 211 -11.74 -10.07 -23.26
CA GLU A 211 -12.54 -10.91 -22.39
C GLU A 211 -12.74 -10.06 -21.15
N HIS A 212 -13.98 -9.82 -20.76
CA HIS A 212 -14.27 -9.28 -19.45
C HIS A 212 -13.41 -10.14 -18.54
N LEU A 213 -12.16 -9.66 -18.31
CA LEU A 213 -11.27 -10.32 -17.39
C LEU A 213 -12.08 -10.31 -16.14
N ASP A 214 -12.60 -11.47 -15.77
CA ASP A 214 -13.24 -11.62 -14.51
C ASP A 214 -12.29 -10.93 -13.50
N VAL A 215 -12.81 -10.36 -12.46
CA VAL A 215 -12.05 -9.59 -11.45
C VAL A 215 -10.77 -10.33 -11.01
N TYR A 216 -10.76 -11.66 -11.09
CA TYR A 216 -9.61 -12.50 -10.84
C TYR A 216 -8.51 -12.36 -11.90
N ASN A 217 -8.86 -12.35 -13.16
CA ASN A 217 -7.90 -12.23 -14.27
C ASN A 217 -7.40 -10.78 -14.43
N PHE A 218 -8.23 -9.77 -14.13
CA PHE A 218 -7.80 -8.38 -14.06
C PHE A 218 -6.80 -8.18 -12.92
N LYS A 219 -7.12 -8.64 -11.70
CA LYS A 219 -6.21 -8.61 -10.56
C LYS A 219 -4.92 -9.40 -10.82
N LYS A 220 -5.00 -10.52 -11.53
CA LYS A 220 -3.84 -11.31 -11.95
C LYS A 220 -2.96 -10.55 -12.95
N LYS A 221 -3.57 -9.82 -13.89
CA LYS A 221 -2.85 -8.98 -14.86
C LYS A 221 -2.15 -7.80 -14.17
N GLU A 222 -2.85 -7.12 -13.25
CA GLU A 222 -2.27 -6.02 -12.48
C GLU A 222 -1.17 -6.50 -11.52
N ARG A 223 -1.39 -7.57 -10.77
CA ARG A 223 -0.35 -8.20 -9.95
C ARG A 223 0.87 -8.64 -10.75
N LYS A 224 0.66 -9.12 -11.98
CA LYS A 224 1.80 -9.47 -12.85
C LYS A 224 2.63 -8.24 -13.22
N LYS A 225 1.99 -7.09 -13.47
CA LYS A 225 2.71 -5.82 -13.71
C LYS A 225 3.46 -5.35 -12.46
N GLU A 226 2.80 -5.41 -11.29
CA GLU A 226 3.44 -5.08 -10.00
C GLU A 226 4.64 -5.98 -9.72
N VAL A 227 4.50 -7.30 -9.92
CA VAL A 227 5.60 -8.26 -9.74
C VAL A 227 6.74 -7.95 -10.69
N GLN A 228 6.46 -7.64 -11.97
CA GLN A 228 7.50 -7.26 -12.94
C GLN A 228 8.21 -5.96 -12.54
N ALA A 229 7.48 -4.96 -12.06
CA ALA A 229 8.06 -3.71 -11.58
C ALA A 229 8.95 -3.95 -10.34
N LEU A 230 8.47 -4.74 -9.38
CA LEU A 230 9.22 -5.11 -8.18
C LEU A 230 10.46 -5.97 -8.50
N GLU A 231 10.38 -6.85 -9.50
CA GLU A 231 11.52 -7.63 -9.97
C GLU A 231 12.61 -6.71 -10.58
N GLN A 232 12.21 -5.72 -11.40
CA GLN A 232 13.13 -4.73 -11.96
C GLN A 232 13.76 -3.85 -10.87
N GLU A 233 12.98 -3.39 -9.92
CA GLU A 233 13.48 -2.62 -8.77
C GLU A 233 14.45 -3.45 -7.93
N LYS A 234 14.13 -4.73 -7.69
CA LYS A 234 15.02 -5.68 -7.00
C LYS A 234 16.35 -5.86 -7.74
N GLU A 235 16.33 -6.03 -9.07
CA GLU A 235 17.55 -6.16 -9.88
C GLU A 235 18.40 -4.88 -9.77
N TYR A 236 17.77 -3.70 -9.87
CA TYR A 236 18.45 -2.42 -9.71
C TYR A 236 19.10 -2.28 -8.33
N LEU A 237 18.36 -2.54 -7.25
CA LEU A 237 18.85 -2.46 -5.88
C LEU A 237 19.94 -3.52 -5.59
N THR A 238 19.87 -4.68 -6.24
CA THR A 238 20.91 -5.71 -6.11
C THR A 238 22.21 -5.23 -6.74
N ALA A 239 22.18 -4.66 -7.94
CA ALA A 239 23.34 -4.10 -8.62
C ALA A 239 23.95 -2.91 -7.84
N GLU A 240 23.11 -2.04 -7.26
CA GLU A 240 23.56 -0.94 -6.41
C GLU A 240 24.25 -1.45 -5.14
N ASN A 241 23.70 -2.47 -4.48
CA ASN A 241 24.30 -3.10 -3.30
C ASN A 241 25.65 -3.77 -3.62
N GLU A 242 25.77 -4.42 -4.77
CA GLU A 242 27.05 -5.00 -5.23
C GLU A 242 28.09 -3.90 -5.45
N GLY A 243 27.71 -2.78 -6.08
CA GLY A 243 28.57 -1.61 -6.26
C GLY A 243 29.03 -1.00 -4.94
N LEU A 244 28.11 -0.80 -4.00
CA LEU A 244 28.42 -0.29 -2.65
C LEU A 244 29.32 -1.26 -1.86
N THR A 245 29.10 -2.56 -2.01
CA THR A 245 29.94 -3.58 -1.36
C THR A 245 31.38 -3.53 -1.88
N ALA A 246 31.56 -3.34 -3.19
CA ALA A 246 32.89 -3.18 -3.79
C ALA A 246 33.58 -1.90 -3.27
N GLN A 247 32.88 -0.77 -3.20
CA GLN A 247 33.42 0.50 -2.65
C GLN A 247 33.82 0.35 -1.17
N ILE A 248 33.01 -0.34 -0.37
CA ILE A 248 33.33 -0.64 1.03
C ILE A 248 34.58 -1.50 1.14
N ALA A 249 34.76 -2.47 0.26
CA ALA A 249 35.97 -3.32 0.24
C ALA A 249 37.22 -2.50 -0.11
N GLU A 250 37.16 -1.63 -1.10
CA GLU A 250 38.23 -0.72 -1.49
C GLU A 250 38.60 0.24 -0.34
N ALA A 251 37.61 0.92 0.25
CA ALA A 251 37.83 1.80 1.39
C ALA A 251 38.44 1.10 2.61
N ARG A 252 38.08 -0.16 2.84
CA ARG A 252 38.70 -0.98 3.91
C ARG A 252 40.16 -1.30 3.62
N ALA A 253 40.52 -1.57 2.38
CA ALA A 253 41.91 -1.79 1.95
C ALA A 253 42.75 -0.52 2.17
N ASP A 254 42.22 0.65 1.78
CA ASP A 254 42.89 1.96 1.97
C ASP A 254 43.10 2.25 3.45
N ILE A 255 42.10 2.00 4.28
CA ILE A 255 42.22 2.15 5.75
C ILE A 255 43.28 1.26 6.32
N GLN A 256 43.43 0.03 5.81
CA GLN A 256 44.49 -0.88 6.28
C GLN A 256 45.88 -0.37 5.89
N LEU A 257 46.06 0.11 4.66
CA LEU A 257 47.30 0.72 4.20
C LEU A 257 47.73 1.92 5.08
N LEU A 258 46.74 2.82 5.33
CA LEU A 258 46.99 3.98 6.20
C LEU A 258 47.32 3.61 7.64
N LYS A 259 46.82 2.48 8.15
CA LYS A 259 47.20 1.98 9.49
C LYS A 259 48.64 1.47 9.50
N ASP A 260 49.01 0.71 8.46
CA ASP A 260 50.37 0.15 8.33
C ASP A 260 51.39 1.30 8.19
N ASP A 261 51.10 2.31 7.37
CA ASP A 261 51.93 3.52 7.21
C ASP A 261 52.08 4.29 8.52
N LYS A 262 50.95 4.44 9.28
CA LYS A 262 51.00 5.06 10.60
C LYS A 262 51.83 4.32 11.59
N GLU A 263 51.76 2.97 11.63
CA GLU A 263 52.60 2.15 12.51
C GLU A 263 54.07 2.30 12.15
N GLN A 264 54.39 2.33 10.84
CA GLN A 264 55.78 2.55 10.41
C GLN A 264 56.26 3.93 10.78
N ALA A 265 55.47 4.98 10.57
CA ALA A 265 55.82 6.36 10.94
C ALA A 265 56.07 6.52 12.48
N VAL A 266 55.30 5.78 13.31
CA VAL A 266 55.52 5.76 14.77
C VAL A 266 56.86 5.13 15.11
N LYS A 267 57.22 3.99 14.48
CA LYS A 267 58.51 3.31 14.66
C LYS A 267 59.68 4.22 14.24
N ASP A 268 59.55 4.84 13.06
CA ASP A 268 60.57 5.75 12.54
C ASP A 268 60.78 6.95 13.46
N LYS A 269 59.70 7.48 14.03
CA LYS A 269 59.76 8.54 15.03
C LYS A 269 60.49 8.11 16.32
N GLU A 270 60.12 6.95 16.85
CA GLU A 270 60.80 6.40 18.05
C GLU A 270 62.30 6.17 17.83
N GLU A 271 62.68 5.68 16.65
CA GLU A 271 64.10 5.52 16.30
C GLU A 271 64.82 6.88 16.18
N ALA A 272 64.15 7.87 15.55
CA ALA A 272 64.71 9.23 15.45
C ALA A 272 64.88 9.88 16.83
N GLU A 273 63.90 9.72 17.71
CA GLU A 273 64.01 10.20 19.12
C GLU A 273 65.17 9.53 19.88
N LYS A 274 65.37 8.20 19.75
CA LYS A 274 66.52 7.49 20.33
C LYS A 274 67.88 7.99 19.79
N ARG A 275 67.94 8.25 18.46
CA ARG A 275 69.13 8.83 17.84
C ARG A 275 69.42 10.26 18.33
N ALA A 276 68.40 11.08 18.46
CA ALA A 276 68.49 12.44 18.99
C ALA A 276 68.98 12.43 20.45
N GLU A 277 68.40 11.57 21.32
CA GLU A 277 68.81 11.44 22.72
C GLU A 277 70.28 10.96 22.85
N LYS A 278 70.70 10.01 21.99
CA LYS A 278 72.09 9.58 21.93
C LYS A 278 73.03 10.74 21.50
N ALA A 279 72.68 11.46 20.45
CA ALA A 279 73.47 12.59 19.95
C ALA A 279 73.59 13.71 21.02
N GLU A 280 72.51 13.98 21.80
CA GLU A 280 72.53 14.92 22.88
C GLU A 280 73.47 14.51 24.00
N LYS A 281 73.46 13.20 24.40
CA LYS A 281 74.41 12.64 25.35
C LYS A 281 75.89 12.71 24.90
N ASP A 282 76.08 12.42 23.61
CA ASP A 282 77.40 12.50 22.99
C ASP A 282 77.89 13.97 22.97
N LEU A 283 77.02 14.90 22.63
CA LEU A 283 77.31 16.34 22.65
C LEU A 283 77.70 16.81 24.05
N GLN A 284 76.87 16.45 25.08
CA GLN A 284 77.17 16.77 26.46
C GLN A 284 78.54 16.24 26.91
N SER A 285 78.86 15.01 26.55
CA SER A 285 80.18 14.41 26.83
C SER A 285 81.31 15.17 26.15
N LEU A 286 81.14 15.63 24.93
CA LEU A 286 82.12 16.45 24.21
C LEU A 286 82.29 17.85 24.84
N GLU A 287 81.19 18.46 25.28
CA GLU A 287 81.24 19.74 25.99
C GLU A 287 82.00 19.64 27.33
N GLU A 288 81.69 18.62 28.16
CA GLU A 288 82.45 18.31 29.39
C GLU A 288 83.91 18.04 29.09
N ARG A 289 84.24 17.38 28.02
CA ARG A 289 85.62 17.12 27.59
C ARG A 289 86.32 18.45 27.17
N ARG A 290 85.62 19.30 26.43
CA ARG A 290 86.11 20.64 26.05
C ARG A 290 86.37 21.49 27.24
N GLU A 291 85.46 21.54 28.22
CA GLU A 291 85.66 22.29 29.44
C GLU A 291 86.89 21.82 30.26
N ARG A 292 87.10 20.50 30.33
CA ARG A 292 88.29 19.95 30.99
C ARG A 292 89.59 20.29 30.24
N LEU A 293 89.55 20.39 28.93
CA LEU A 293 90.74 20.75 28.16
C LEU A 293 90.99 22.25 28.04
N GLN A 294 89.99 23.10 28.25
CA GLN A 294 90.09 24.55 28.16
C GLN A 294 91.22 25.12 28.99
N PRO A 295 91.41 24.78 30.31
CA PRO A 295 92.49 25.28 31.11
C PRO A 295 93.87 24.92 30.58
N VAL A 296 94.02 23.72 30.00
CA VAL A 296 95.28 23.24 29.39
C VAL A 296 95.59 24.04 28.12
N MET A 297 94.58 24.32 27.31
CA MET A 297 94.71 25.13 26.06
C MET A 297 95.10 26.58 26.41
N ASP A 298 94.43 27.11 27.42
CA ASP A 298 94.71 28.50 27.87
C ASP A 298 96.16 28.61 28.41
N LEU A 299 96.65 27.63 29.18
CA LEU A 299 98.07 27.55 29.61
C LEU A 299 99.00 27.39 28.44
N SER A 300 98.68 26.59 27.41
CA SER A 300 99.47 26.46 26.20
C SER A 300 99.58 27.75 25.39
N LEU A 301 98.50 28.50 25.28
CA LEU A 301 98.48 29.80 24.61
C LEU A 301 99.29 30.85 25.35
N ILE A 302 99.32 30.84 26.70
CA ILE A 302 100.17 31.71 27.53
C ILE A 302 101.66 31.39 27.27
N HIS A 303 102.01 30.12 27.13
CA HIS A 303 103.39 29.73 26.88
C HIS A 303 103.88 30.09 25.49
N ILE A 304 103.00 30.15 24.51
CA ILE A 304 103.36 30.51 23.10
C ILE A 304 103.55 32.05 23.00
N SER A 305 102.94 32.82 23.89
CA SER A 305 103.00 34.28 23.82
C SER A 305 104.10 34.90 24.71
N GLU A 306 104.86 34.13 25.41
CA GLU A 306 106.05 34.70 26.10
C GLU A 306 107.19 34.84 25.10
N PRO A 307 107.69 36.05 24.87
CA PRO A 307 108.83 36.29 24.05
C PRO A 307 110.11 35.85 24.75
N THR A 308 110.83 34.86 24.12
CA THR A 308 112.22 34.54 24.49
C THR A 308 113.01 35.83 24.39
N ARG A 309 113.36 36.44 25.53
CA ARG A 309 114.42 37.46 25.55
C ARG A 309 115.80 36.81 25.57
N PRO A 310 116.74 37.41 24.84
CA PRO A 310 118.12 36.90 24.60
C PRO A 310 118.97 36.88 25.84
#